data_322b5d394b2181b92e3706e91f0da73d
#
_entry.id   322b5d394b2181b92e3706e91f0da73d
#
_cell.length_a   1.000
_cell.length_b   1.000
_cell.length_c   1.000
_cell.angle_alpha   90.00
_cell.angle_beta   90.00
_cell.angle_gamma   90.00
#
_symmetry.space_group_name_H-M   'P 1'
#
loop_
_entity.id
_entity.type
_entity.pdbx_description
1 polymer ?
#
loop_
_entity_poly.entity_id
_entity_poly.type
_entity_poly.pdbx_seq_one_letter_code
_entity_poly.pdbx_strand_id
1 'polypeptide(L)'
;IDVPVDEDVQLKFAKYLANYVGFDFEKGIIETSEHPFTLNLNKNDVRLTTNNKKNMPFSTVFSIIHEAGHGIYEQQTGDELIDTLLGTGGTMGLHESQSRFMENIVGRNKSFWKPLYKKAQEFYPFLKDIDFEEFSKQINKIEPGLIRVEADELTYSLHIMVRYEIEKMIFAGEVSIDDLPKIWNQKMVEYLGIEPENDSEGLMQDVHWYCGLVGYFPSYAIGSAYASQIYNTMKKDFDVDKALENQDIKKITDWLGEKIHKYGRLKDTAEIIKKVTGEELNPKYYIDYLKEKYSKIYEI
;
A
#
# COMPACT_ATOMS: atom_id res chain seq x y z
N ILE A 1 -15.02 -5.17 -7.42
CA ILE A 1 -15.24 -6.28 -8.39
C ILE A 1 -15.27 -7.58 -7.59
N ASP A 2 -16.48 -8.02 -7.23
CA ASP A 2 -16.70 -9.19 -6.36
C ASP A 2 -17.19 -10.37 -7.19
N VAL A 3 -16.24 -11.08 -7.82
CA VAL A 3 -16.51 -12.23 -8.67
C VAL A 3 -15.70 -13.41 -8.18
N PRO A 4 -16.32 -14.60 -7.99
CA PRO A 4 -15.56 -15.78 -7.54
C PRO A 4 -14.50 -16.18 -8.57
N VAL A 5 -13.26 -16.33 -8.08
CA VAL A 5 -12.11 -16.82 -8.84
C VAL A 5 -11.40 -17.91 -8.04
N ASP A 6 -10.98 -18.96 -8.72
CA ASP A 6 -10.20 -20.05 -8.13
C ASP A 6 -8.90 -19.52 -7.50
N GLU A 7 -8.57 -20.02 -6.32
CA GLU A 7 -7.42 -19.56 -5.52
C GLU A 7 -6.08 -19.82 -6.22
N ASP A 8 -5.95 -20.95 -6.95
CA ASP A 8 -4.74 -21.24 -7.72
C ASP A 8 -4.56 -20.28 -8.88
N VAL A 9 -5.66 -19.82 -9.49
CA VAL A 9 -5.63 -18.81 -10.55
C VAL A 9 -5.22 -17.46 -9.98
N GLN A 10 -5.75 -17.09 -8.81
CA GLN A 10 -5.36 -15.87 -8.11
C GLN A 10 -3.88 -15.88 -7.77
N LEU A 11 -3.35 -16.99 -7.21
CA LEU A 11 -1.93 -17.10 -6.86
C LEU A 11 -1.03 -17.02 -8.10
N LYS A 12 -1.42 -17.65 -9.21
CA LYS A 12 -0.68 -17.56 -10.47
C LYS A 12 -0.63 -16.12 -10.99
N PHE A 13 -1.75 -15.42 -10.93
CA PHE A 13 -1.79 -14.01 -11.35
C PHE A 13 -1.01 -13.11 -10.38
N ALA A 14 -1.08 -13.36 -9.08
CA ALA A 14 -0.28 -12.66 -8.09
C ALA A 14 1.23 -12.81 -8.35
N LYS A 15 1.72 -14.05 -8.62
CA LYS A 15 3.12 -14.30 -8.98
C LYS A 15 3.51 -13.57 -10.28
N TYR A 16 2.63 -13.58 -11.28
CA TYR A 16 2.86 -12.82 -12.51
C TYR A 16 3.01 -11.33 -12.23
N LEU A 17 2.09 -10.72 -11.45
CA LEU A 17 2.12 -9.31 -11.12
C LEU A 17 3.33 -8.91 -10.28
N ALA A 18 3.71 -9.70 -9.27
CA ALA A 18 4.90 -9.43 -8.47
C ALA A 18 6.17 -9.39 -9.33
N ASN A 19 6.33 -10.37 -10.25
CA ASN A 19 7.43 -10.35 -11.22
C ASN A 19 7.36 -9.13 -12.15
N TYR A 20 6.15 -8.81 -12.63
CA TYR A 20 5.94 -7.69 -13.53
C TYR A 20 6.30 -6.35 -12.90
N VAL A 21 6.01 -6.14 -11.62
CA VAL A 21 6.37 -4.91 -10.90
C VAL A 21 7.84 -4.88 -10.45
N GLY A 22 8.60 -5.96 -10.66
CA GLY A 22 10.05 -6.00 -10.46
C GLY A 22 10.54 -6.81 -9.25
N PHE A 23 9.67 -7.58 -8.58
CA PHE A 23 10.12 -8.50 -7.53
C PHE A 23 10.95 -9.64 -8.15
N ASP A 24 12.16 -9.82 -7.65
CA ASP A 24 13.14 -10.80 -8.14
C ASP A 24 12.93 -12.16 -7.46
N PHE A 25 12.40 -13.15 -8.20
CA PHE A 25 12.18 -14.50 -7.71
C PHE A 25 13.46 -15.34 -7.51
N GLU A 26 14.61 -14.89 -8.02
CA GLU A 26 15.90 -15.49 -7.67
C GLU A 26 16.34 -15.12 -6.25
N LYS A 27 15.71 -14.09 -5.67
CA LYS A 27 15.97 -13.54 -4.33
C LYS A 27 14.77 -13.64 -3.40
N GLY A 28 13.75 -14.41 -3.76
CA GLY A 28 12.58 -14.53 -2.91
C GLY A 28 11.51 -15.45 -3.44
N ILE A 29 10.48 -15.63 -2.61
CA ILE A 29 9.33 -16.50 -2.90
C ILE A 29 8.02 -15.83 -2.52
N ILE A 30 6.91 -16.37 -3.05
CA ILE A 30 5.56 -16.01 -2.63
C ILE A 30 4.82 -17.27 -2.20
N GLU A 31 4.21 -17.18 -1.01
CA GLU A 31 3.34 -18.22 -0.44
C GLU A 31 2.02 -17.59 0.04
N THR A 32 1.10 -18.42 0.52
CA THR A 32 -0.18 -17.97 1.05
C THR A 32 -0.17 -17.89 2.58
N SER A 33 -0.84 -16.90 3.14
CA SER A 33 -1.06 -16.76 4.58
C SER A 33 -2.42 -16.10 4.84
N GLU A 34 -2.91 -16.19 6.08
CA GLU A 34 -4.16 -15.55 6.48
C GLU A 34 -4.07 -14.01 6.38
N HIS A 35 -2.95 -13.46 6.83
CA HIS A 35 -2.63 -12.03 6.69
C HIS A 35 -1.39 -11.89 5.82
N PRO A 36 -1.46 -11.14 4.70
CA PRO A 36 -0.29 -10.83 3.88
C PRO A 36 0.81 -10.14 4.68
N PHE A 37 2.05 -10.48 4.42
CA PHE A 37 3.23 -9.84 5.00
C PHE A 37 4.47 -10.07 4.14
N THR A 38 5.46 -9.22 4.33
CA THR A 38 6.81 -9.36 3.78
C THR A 38 7.80 -9.65 4.91
N LEU A 39 8.59 -10.71 4.73
CA LEU A 39 9.69 -11.07 5.63
C LEU A 39 11.02 -10.96 4.89
N ASN A 40 11.94 -10.17 5.43
CA ASN A 40 13.30 -10.05 4.95
C ASN A 40 14.25 -10.84 5.87
N LEU A 41 14.89 -11.89 5.37
CA LEU A 41 16.01 -12.57 6.04
C LEU A 41 17.35 -11.92 5.66
N ASN A 42 17.50 -11.58 4.40
CA ASN A 42 18.45 -10.64 3.83
C ASN A 42 18.01 -10.26 2.41
N LYS A 43 18.67 -9.31 1.75
CA LYS A 43 18.26 -8.86 0.39
C LYS A 43 18.19 -9.98 -0.67
N ASN A 44 18.80 -11.13 -0.45
CA ASN A 44 18.78 -12.29 -1.36
C ASN A 44 17.82 -13.40 -0.87
N ASP A 45 17.08 -13.18 0.22
CA ASP A 45 16.02 -14.07 0.71
C ASP A 45 14.89 -13.23 1.31
N VAL A 46 14.03 -12.71 0.42
CA VAL A 46 12.84 -11.92 0.76
C VAL A 46 11.60 -12.75 0.47
N ARG A 47 10.73 -12.93 1.46
CA ARG A 47 9.56 -13.80 1.39
C ARG A 47 8.29 -12.98 1.51
N LEU A 48 7.43 -13.09 0.49
CA LEU A 48 6.13 -12.44 0.44
C LEU A 48 5.03 -13.46 0.74
N THR A 49 3.96 -13.01 1.34
CA THR A 49 2.73 -13.80 1.44
C THR A 49 1.54 -13.01 0.90
N THR A 50 0.53 -13.73 0.45
CA THR A 50 -0.75 -13.17 0.00
C THR A 50 -1.91 -13.98 0.54
N ASN A 51 -3.08 -13.36 0.62
CA ASN A 51 -4.34 -14.03 0.96
C ASN A 51 -5.24 -14.08 -0.28
N ASN A 52 -5.61 -15.29 -0.68
CA ASN A 52 -6.47 -15.51 -1.84
C ASN A 52 -7.94 -15.53 -1.41
N LYS A 53 -8.60 -14.38 -1.45
CA LYS A 53 -10.02 -14.26 -1.14
C LYS A 53 -10.87 -14.65 -2.34
N LYS A 54 -11.54 -15.82 -2.26
CA LYS A 54 -12.32 -16.40 -3.37
C LYS A 54 -13.23 -15.41 -4.10
N ASN A 55 -13.92 -14.56 -3.36
CA ASN A 55 -14.92 -13.62 -3.92
C ASN A 55 -14.35 -12.21 -4.16
N MET A 56 -13.09 -11.95 -3.82
CA MET A 56 -12.48 -10.62 -3.90
C MET A 56 -11.11 -10.70 -4.60
N PRO A 57 -11.05 -11.11 -5.89
CA PRO A 57 -9.77 -11.38 -6.57
C PRO A 57 -8.87 -10.15 -6.68
N PHE A 58 -9.43 -8.94 -6.69
CA PHE A 58 -8.64 -7.71 -6.72
C PHE A 58 -8.07 -7.33 -5.34
N SER A 59 -8.61 -7.84 -4.23
CA SER A 59 -7.94 -7.75 -2.93
C SER A 59 -6.59 -8.46 -2.99
N THR A 60 -6.54 -9.69 -3.55
CA THR A 60 -5.28 -10.42 -3.79
C THR A 60 -4.32 -9.67 -4.71
N VAL A 61 -4.84 -9.08 -5.79
CA VAL A 61 -4.04 -8.29 -6.75
C VAL A 61 -3.36 -7.12 -6.09
N PHE A 62 -4.09 -6.29 -5.36
CA PHE A 62 -3.51 -5.11 -4.72
C PHE A 62 -2.64 -5.46 -3.53
N SER A 63 -3.01 -6.50 -2.77
CA SER A 63 -2.19 -7.02 -1.69
C SER A 63 -0.82 -7.47 -2.19
N ILE A 64 -0.74 -8.26 -3.27
CA ILE A 64 0.56 -8.73 -3.77
C ILE A 64 1.41 -7.60 -4.37
N ILE A 65 0.81 -6.60 -4.99
CA ILE A 65 1.54 -5.43 -5.48
C ILE A 65 2.08 -4.60 -4.29
N HIS A 66 1.31 -4.50 -3.20
CA HIS A 66 1.72 -3.90 -1.95
C HIS A 66 2.94 -4.64 -1.35
N GLU A 67 2.82 -5.94 -1.14
CA GLU A 67 3.90 -6.76 -0.58
C GLU A 67 5.14 -6.76 -1.49
N ALA A 68 4.95 -6.76 -2.82
CA ALA A 68 6.05 -6.61 -3.75
C ALA A 68 6.77 -5.25 -3.60
N GLY A 69 6.04 -4.18 -3.27
CA GLY A 69 6.64 -2.89 -2.96
C GLY A 69 7.60 -2.96 -1.77
N HIS A 70 7.19 -3.61 -0.69
CA HIS A 70 8.04 -3.92 0.45
C HIS A 70 9.24 -4.81 0.05
N GLY A 71 8.96 -5.87 -0.72
CA GLY A 71 9.98 -6.83 -1.14
C GLY A 71 11.05 -6.22 -2.05
N ILE A 72 10.66 -5.40 -3.02
CA ILE A 72 11.59 -4.70 -3.91
C ILE A 72 12.49 -3.74 -3.12
N TYR A 73 11.94 -3.04 -2.12
CA TYR A 73 12.74 -2.21 -1.22
C TYR A 73 13.85 -3.02 -0.54
N GLU A 74 13.52 -4.16 0.04
CA GLU A 74 14.48 -5.04 0.70
C GLU A 74 15.51 -5.63 -0.28
N GLN A 75 15.09 -6.07 -1.47
CA GLN A 75 15.96 -6.63 -2.50
C GLN A 75 16.94 -5.60 -3.10
N GLN A 76 16.64 -4.31 -3.00
CA GLN A 76 17.44 -3.22 -3.56
C GLN A 76 18.29 -2.47 -2.53
N THR A 77 18.38 -2.94 -1.28
CA THR A 77 19.34 -2.38 -0.31
C THR A 77 20.77 -2.52 -0.82
N GLY A 78 21.67 -1.60 -0.44
CA GLY A 78 23.06 -1.57 -0.93
C GLY A 78 23.81 -2.87 -0.64
N ASP A 79 24.63 -3.34 -1.58
CA ASP A 79 25.39 -4.58 -1.42
C ASP A 79 26.37 -4.50 -0.25
N GLU A 80 26.90 -3.33 0.05
CA GLU A 80 27.77 -3.05 1.18
C GLU A 80 27.10 -3.21 2.55
N LEU A 81 25.77 -3.31 2.58
CA LEU A 81 24.99 -3.43 3.81
C LEU A 81 24.53 -4.87 4.13
N ILE A 82 24.70 -5.83 3.19
CA ILE A 82 24.08 -7.18 3.24
C ILE A 82 24.29 -7.88 4.59
N ASP A 83 25.52 -7.91 5.10
CA ASP A 83 25.88 -8.63 6.32
C ASP A 83 25.89 -7.73 7.55
N THR A 84 25.16 -6.63 7.52
CA THR A 84 25.08 -5.67 8.62
C THR A 84 23.64 -5.52 9.13
N LEU A 85 23.47 -4.97 10.33
CA LEU A 85 22.16 -4.59 10.87
C LEU A 85 21.49 -3.44 10.10
N LEU A 86 22.20 -2.83 9.15
CA LEU A 86 21.73 -1.75 8.30
C LEU A 86 21.18 -2.25 6.95
N GLY A 87 21.36 -3.55 6.64
CA GLY A 87 20.98 -4.18 5.37
C GLY A 87 19.49 -4.52 5.24
N THR A 88 18.62 -3.70 5.79
CA THR A 88 17.17 -3.80 5.69
C THR A 88 16.56 -2.41 5.47
N GLY A 89 15.32 -2.36 5.05
CA GLY A 89 14.60 -1.10 4.84
C GLY A 89 14.53 -0.21 6.10
N GLY A 90 14.33 1.08 5.90
CA GLY A 90 14.30 2.11 6.95
C GLY A 90 13.15 2.00 7.94
N THR A 91 12.65 3.14 8.43
CA THR A 91 11.51 3.16 9.35
C THR A 91 10.25 2.58 8.71
N MET A 92 9.30 2.14 9.56
CA MET A 92 8.02 1.58 9.08
C MET A 92 7.28 2.53 8.15
N GLY A 93 7.30 3.85 8.41
CA GLY A 93 6.68 4.84 7.52
C GLY A 93 7.35 4.92 6.14
N LEU A 94 8.70 4.81 6.06
CA LEU A 94 9.39 4.77 4.77
C LEU A 94 9.16 3.44 4.06
N HIS A 95 9.15 2.34 4.81
CA HIS A 95 8.87 1.00 4.28
C HIS A 95 7.45 0.91 3.69
N GLU A 96 6.46 1.41 4.43
CA GLU A 96 5.08 1.51 3.97
C GLU A 96 4.93 2.47 2.78
N SER A 97 5.80 3.47 2.65
CA SER A 97 5.75 4.34 1.48
C SER A 97 6.08 3.62 0.18
N GLN A 98 6.89 2.57 0.22
CA GLN A 98 7.25 1.79 -0.97
C GLN A 98 6.10 0.85 -1.36
N SER A 99 5.45 0.22 -0.39
CA SER A 99 4.26 -0.60 -0.63
C SER A 99 3.08 0.24 -1.14
N ARG A 100 2.80 1.38 -0.50
CA ARG A 100 1.74 2.30 -0.94
C ARG A 100 2.03 2.93 -2.30
N PHE A 101 3.29 3.22 -2.60
CA PHE A 101 3.70 3.68 -3.93
C PHE A 101 3.34 2.64 -4.99
N MET A 102 3.72 1.38 -4.76
CA MET A 102 3.44 0.31 -5.71
C MET A 102 1.96 -0.04 -5.79
N GLU A 103 1.25 -0.10 -4.66
CA GLU A 103 -0.19 -0.41 -4.63
C GLU A 103 -1.04 0.69 -5.26
N ASN A 104 -0.90 1.93 -4.79
CA ASN A 104 -1.86 3.00 -5.08
C ASN A 104 -1.44 3.87 -6.27
N ILE A 105 -0.16 4.24 -6.34
CA ILE A 105 0.34 5.14 -7.40
C ILE A 105 0.60 4.36 -8.68
N VAL A 106 1.14 3.14 -8.57
CA VAL A 106 1.38 2.25 -9.72
C VAL A 106 0.18 1.33 -9.97
N GLY A 107 -0.15 0.46 -9.03
CA GLY A 107 -1.12 -0.62 -9.20
C GLY A 107 -2.57 -0.17 -9.44
N ARG A 108 -2.96 1.00 -8.93
CA ARG A 108 -4.29 1.59 -9.19
C ARG A 108 -4.28 2.63 -10.31
N ASN A 109 -3.14 2.79 -11.00
CA ASN A 109 -3.02 3.72 -12.12
C ASN A 109 -3.59 3.10 -13.41
N LYS A 110 -4.41 3.87 -14.12
CA LYS A 110 -4.97 3.48 -15.42
C LYS A 110 -3.87 3.14 -16.45
N SER A 111 -2.78 3.91 -16.47
CA SER A 111 -1.66 3.69 -17.38
C SER A 111 -0.92 2.37 -17.11
N PHE A 112 -0.91 1.87 -15.87
CA PHE A 112 -0.39 0.56 -15.52
C PHE A 112 -1.22 -0.58 -16.13
N TRP A 113 -2.56 -0.47 -16.04
CA TRP A 113 -3.45 -1.52 -16.53
C TRP A 113 -3.65 -1.52 -18.04
N LYS A 114 -3.46 -0.39 -18.72
CA LYS A 114 -3.69 -0.27 -20.16
C LYS A 114 -2.95 -1.34 -20.98
N PRO A 115 -1.65 -1.57 -20.81
CA PRO A 115 -0.96 -2.67 -21.51
C PRO A 115 -1.26 -4.05 -20.90
N LEU A 116 -1.64 -4.14 -19.62
CA LEU A 116 -1.85 -5.39 -18.90
C LEU A 116 -3.27 -5.94 -19.02
N TYR A 117 -4.25 -5.13 -19.44
CA TYR A 117 -5.65 -5.51 -19.35
C TYR A 117 -5.99 -6.79 -20.10
N LYS A 118 -5.41 -6.97 -21.30
CA LYS A 118 -5.57 -8.23 -22.05
C LYS A 118 -4.98 -9.42 -21.31
N LYS A 119 -3.86 -9.22 -20.63
CA LYS A 119 -3.24 -10.28 -19.81
C LYS A 119 -4.09 -10.61 -18.58
N ALA A 120 -4.66 -9.61 -17.93
CA ALA A 120 -5.60 -9.81 -16.83
C ALA A 120 -6.85 -10.60 -17.28
N GLN A 121 -7.36 -10.37 -18.49
CA GLN A 121 -8.48 -11.13 -19.07
C GLN A 121 -8.16 -12.60 -19.34
N GLU A 122 -6.89 -12.98 -19.46
CA GLU A 122 -6.48 -14.38 -19.57
C GLU A 122 -6.61 -15.11 -18.22
N PHE A 123 -6.25 -14.44 -17.11
CA PHE A 123 -6.39 -14.98 -15.76
C PHE A 123 -7.82 -14.87 -15.25
N TYR A 124 -8.47 -13.72 -15.51
CA TYR A 124 -9.81 -13.38 -15.04
C TYR A 124 -10.75 -13.17 -16.24
N PRO A 125 -11.32 -14.24 -16.82
CA PRO A 125 -12.12 -14.17 -18.06
C PRO A 125 -13.33 -13.25 -17.98
N PHE A 126 -13.91 -13.01 -16.79
CA PHE A 126 -15.03 -12.10 -16.57
C PHE A 126 -14.68 -10.64 -16.93
N LEU A 127 -13.40 -10.27 -16.94
CA LEU A 127 -12.96 -8.93 -17.38
C LEU A 127 -13.20 -8.66 -18.87
N LYS A 128 -13.51 -9.69 -19.68
CA LYS A 128 -13.86 -9.50 -21.09
C LYS A 128 -15.19 -8.79 -21.28
N ASP A 129 -16.06 -8.90 -20.28
CA ASP A 129 -17.39 -8.31 -20.27
C ASP A 129 -17.40 -6.92 -19.61
N ILE A 130 -16.24 -6.43 -19.13
CA ILE A 130 -16.08 -5.12 -18.50
C ILE A 130 -15.24 -4.23 -19.42
N ASP A 131 -15.76 -3.06 -19.75
CA ASP A 131 -15.00 -2.05 -20.48
C ASP A 131 -13.80 -1.56 -19.65
N PHE A 132 -12.70 -1.21 -20.32
CA PHE A 132 -11.49 -0.79 -19.64
C PHE A 132 -11.65 0.51 -18.81
N GLU A 133 -12.47 1.44 -19.28
CA GLU A 133 -12.77 2.68 -18.54
C GLU A 133 -13.58 2.35 -17.28
N GLU A 134 -14.57 1.48 -17.41
CA GLU A 134 -15.35 1.00 -16.26
C GLU A 134 -14.49 0.21 -15.29
N PHE A 135 -13.62 -0.68 -15.76
CA PHE A 135 -12.65 -1.37 -14.93
C PHE A 135 -11.78 -0.38 -14.14
N SER A 136 -11.24 0.65 -14.81
CA SER A 136 -10.40 1.67 -14.18
C SER A 136 -11.16 2.46 -13.08
N LYS A 137 -12.42 2.73 -13.28
CA LYS A 137 -13.29 3.36 -12.26
C LYS A 137 -13.54 2.42 -11.09
N GLN A 138 -13.84 1.15 -11.35
CA GLN A 138 -14.14 0.16 -10.32
C GLN A 138 -12.97 -0.12 -9.38
N ILE A 139 -11.74 -0.22 -9.89
CA ILE A 139 -10.55 -0.43 -9.04
C ILE A 139 -10.17 0.79 -8.20
N ASN A 140 -10.76 1.94 -8.49
CA ASN A 140 -10.58 3.20 -7.77
C ASN A 140 -11.89 3.70 -7.14
N LYS A 141 -12.89 2.82 -6.98
CA LYS A 141 -14.15 3.18 -6.32
C LYS A 141 -13.89 3.65 -4.90
N ILE A 142 -14.55 4.76 -4.52
CA ILE A 142 -14.56 5.26 -3.15
C ILE A 142 -15.88 4.84 -2.51
N GLU A 143 -15.79 4.17 -1.38
CA GLU A 143 -16.94 3.78 -0.57
C GLU A 143 -16.51 3.63 0.88
N PRO A 144 -17.00 4.49 1.80
CA PRO A 144 -16.69 4.33 3.21
C PRO A 144 -17.04 2.93 3.70
N GLY A 145 -16.08 2.22 4.27
CA GLY A 145 -16.23 0.87 4.78
C GLY A 145 -15.82 0.79 6.24
N LEU A 146 -16.27 -0.25 6.95
CA LEU A 146 -15.95 -0.46 8.36
C LEU A 146 -14.53 -0.97 8.57
N ILE A 147 -14.01 -1.78 7.65
CA ILE A 147 -12.76 -2.53 7.80
C ILE A 147 -11.59 -1.79 7.15
N ARG A 148 -10.60 -1.39 7.95
CA ARG A 148 -9.43 -0.64 7.51
C ARG A 148 -8.65 -1.29 6.38
N VAL A 149 -8.40 -2.60 6.47
CA VAL A 149 -7.59 -3.32 5.47
C VAL A 149 -8.28 -3.43 4.10
N GLU A 150 -9.58 -3.21 4.03
CA GLU A 150 -10.37 -3.18 2.80
C GLU A 150 -10.71 -1.74 2.35
N ALA A 151 -10.30 -0.73 3.12
CA ALA A 151 -10.62 0.66 2.84
C ALA A 151 -9.99 1.12 1.52
N ASP A 152 -10.73 1.93 0.77
CA ASP A 152 -10.22 2.60 -0.42
C ASP A 152 -9.12 3.62 -0.08
N GLU A 153 -8.38 4.04 -1.10
CA GLU A 153 -7.22 4.93 -0.92
C GLU A 153 -7.60 6.29 -0.30
N LEU A 154 -8.78 6.83 -0.62
CA LEU A 154 -9.20 8.14 -0.10
C LEU A 154 -9.56 8.08 1.37
N THR A 155 -10.32 7.04 1.78
CA THR A 155 -10.82 6.89 3.15
C THR A 155 -9.81 6.22 4.09
N TYR A 156 -8.78 5.55 3.56
CA TYR A 156 -7.81 4.80 4.36
C TYR A 156 -7.18 5.62 5.50
N SER A 157 -6.73 6.84 5.21
CA SER A 157 -6.09 7.68 6.23
C SER A 157 -7.06 8.16 7.31
N LEU A 158 -8.37 8.21 7.03
CA LEU A 158 -9.38 8.52 8.04
C LEU A 158 -9.49 7.39 9.09
N HIS A 159 -9.38 6.14 8.66
CA HIS A 159 -9.26 4.99 9.58
C HIS A 159 -8.04 5.11 10.50
N ILE A 160 -6.93 5.62 9.99
CA ILE A 160 -5.73 5.84 10.80
C ILE A 160 -5.93 6.98 11.80
N MET A 161 -6.62 8.06 11.41
CA MET A 161 -6.92 9.18 12.30
C MET A 161 -7.78 8.74 13.49
N VAL A 162 -8.81 7.91 13.26
CA VAL A 162 -9.62 7.32 14.35
C VAL A 162 -8.72 6.64 15.39
N ARG A 163 -7.82 5.77 14.96
CA ARG A 163 -6.92 5.01 15.83
C ARG A 163 -5.91 5.90 16.56
N TYR A 164 -5.34 6.83 15.84
CA TYR A 164 -4.36 7.77 16.39
C TYR A 164 -4.97 8.66 17.49
N GLU A 165 -6.16 9.18 17.25
CA GLU A 165 -6.83 10.00 18.26
C GLU A 165 -7.21 9.20 19.52
N ILE A 166 -7.69 7.96 19.34
CA ILE A 166 -8.00 7.07 20.47
C ILE A 166 -6.73 6.75 21.26
N GLU A 167 -5.62 6.41 20.59
CA GLU A 167 -4.34 6.18 21.28
C GLU A 167 -3.92 7.41 22.09
N LYS A 168 -4.02 8.61 21.54
CA LYS A 168 -3.72 9.86 22.28
C LYS A 168 -4.58 10.02 23.52
N MET A 169 -5.89 9.78 23.41
CA MET A 169 -6.83 9.89 24.54
C MET A 169 -6.50 8.86 25.64
N ILE A 170 -6.15 7.62 25.27
CA ILE A 170 -5.74 6.57 26.21
C ILE A 170 -4.49 7.01 26.99
N PHE A 171 -3.44 7.46 26.28
CA PHE A 171 -2.18 7.86 26.93
C PHE A 171 -2.25 9.18 27.68
N ALA A 172 -3.19 10.04 27.33
CA ALA A 172 -3.49 11.26 28.11
C ALA A 172 -4.32 10.96 29.37
N GLY A 173 -4.85 9.73 29.53
CA GLY A 173 -5.74 9.36 30.65
C GLY A 173 -7.12 10.01 30.56
N GLU A 174 -7.54 10.41 29.35
CA GLU A 174 -8.81 11.10 29.11
C GLU A 174 -10.00 10.15 28.98
N VAL A 175 -9.75 8.86 28.78
CA VAL A 175 -10.76 7.83 28.51
C VAL A 175 -10.49 6.57 29.33
N SER A 176 -11.57 5.88 29.75
CA SER A 176 -11.48 4.55 30.34
C SER A 176 -11.50 3.49 29.25
N ILE A 177 -10.97 2.31 29.56
CA ILE A 177 -11.01 1.14 28.66
C ILE A 177 -12.45 0.75 28.34
N ASP A 178 -13.36 0.84 29.32
CA ASP A 178 -14.76 0.46 29.16
C ASP A 178 -15.53 1.39 28.20
N ASP A 179 -15.05 2.62 27.99
CA ASP A 179 -15.68 3.60 27.09
C ASP A 179 -15.16 3.47 25.63
N LEU A 180 -14.08 2.72 25.38
CA LEU A 180 -13.44 2.65 24.07
C LEU A 180 -14.37 2.21 22.92
N PRO A 181 -15.24 1.20 23.05
CA PRO A 181 -16.17 0.83 21.98
C PRO A 181 -17.07 2.00 21.55
N LYS A 182 -17.59 2.74 22.53
CA LYS A 182 -18.45 3.90 22.27
C LYS A 182 -17.68 5.03 21.59
N ILE A 183 -16.47 5.31 22.06
CA ILE A 183 -15.62 6.36 21.48
C ILE A 183 -15.23 5.98 20.06
N TRP A 184 -14.90 4.71 19.81
CA TRP A 184 -14.62 4.21 18.48
C TRP A 184 -15.79 4.46 17.53
N ASN A 185 -17.01 4.08 17.90
CA ASN A 185 -18.19 4.28 17.07
C ASN A 185 -18.42 5.77 16.77
N GLN A 186 -18.26 6.65 17.78
CA GLN A 186 -18.37 8.09 17.58
C GLN A 186 -17.35 8.61 16.56
N LYS A 187 -16.09 8.15 16.63
CA LYS A 187 -15.03 8.53 15.71
C LYS A 187 -15.26 7.98 14.29
N MET A 188 -15.77 6.75 14.18
CA MET A 188 -16.14 6.20 12.87
C MET A 188 -17.26 7.01 12.20
N VAL A 189 -18.27 7.42 12.94
CA VAL A 189 -19.33 8.31 12.43
C VAL A 189 -18.77 9.69 12.05
N GLU A 190 -17.91 10.26 12.91
CA GLU A 190 -17.29 11.57 12.66
C GLU A 190 -16.48 11.61 11.37
N TYR A 191 -15.63 10.59 11.13
CA TYR A 191 -14.69 10.57 10.00
C TYR A 191 -15.23 9.89 8.74
N LEU A 192 -16.06 8.86 8.90
CA LEU A 192 -16.49 7.98 7.81
C LEU A 192 -18.00 7.97 7.59
N GLY A 193 -18.78 8.54 8.51
CA GLY A 193 -20.24 8.60 8.41
C GLY A 193 -20.95 7.25 8.62
N ILE A 194 -20.24 6.24 9.15
CA ILE A 194 -20.75 4.87 9.36
C ILE A 194 -20.45 4.40 10.78
N GLU A 195 -21.29 3.51 11.31
CA GLU A 195 -21.19 2.99 12.67
C GLU A 195 -21.10 1.45 12.63
N PRO A 196 -20.09 0.84 13.31
CA PRO A 196 -20.01 -0.61 13.43
C PRO A 196 -21.18 -1.18 14.26
N GLU A 197 -21.71 -2.33 13.84
CA GLU A 197 -22.75 -3.04 14.59
C GLU A 197 -22.20 -3.85 15.78
N ASN A 198 -20.90 -4.18 15.74
CA ASN A 198 -20.23 -4.99 16.76
C ASN A 198 -18.73 -4.66 16.83
N ASP A 199 -18.07 -5.11 17.91
CA ASP A 199 -16.66 -4.81 18.14
C ASP A 199 -15.71 -5.50 17.14
N SER A 200 -16.11 -6.60 16.51
CA SER A 200 -15.30 -7.28 15.50
C SER A 200 -15.15 -6.44 14.23
N GLU A 201 -16.18 -5.66 13.89
CA GLU A 201 -16.14 -4.67 12.79
C GLU A 201 -15.64 -3.31 13.27
N GLY A 202 -15.60 -3.12 14.59
CA GLY A 202 -15.17 -1.90 15.26
C GLY A 202 -13.75 -2.00 15.83
N LEU A 203 -13.68 -1.72 17.14
CA LEU A 203 -12.45 -1.60 17.91
C LEU A 203 -11.51 -2.81 17.80
N MET A 204 -12.06 -4.01 17.62
CA MET A 204 -11.32 -5.27 17.67
C MET A 204 -10.90 -5.81 16.30
N GLN A 205 -11.08 -5.06 15.23
CA GLN A 205 -10.76 -5.52 13.87
C GLN A 205 -9.27 -5.65 13.58
N ASP A 206 -8.39 -4.94 14.29
CA ASP A 206 -6.95 -4.92 14.09
C ASP A 206 -6.21 -5.64 15.23
N VAL A 207 -5.14 -6.35 14.88
CA VAL A 207 -4.31 -7.09 15.85
C VAL A 207 -3.27 -6.22 16.59
N HIS A 208 -3.07 -4.98 16.16
CA HIS A 208 -1.96 -4.11 16.60
C HIS A 208 -1.92 -3.95 18.13
N TRP A 209 -3.02 -3.56 18.73
CA TRP A 209 -3.08 -3.35 20.18
C TRP A 209 -2.92 -4.65 20.98
N TYR A 210 -3.44 -5.77 20.45
CA TYR A 210 -3.24 -7.10 21.07
C TYR A 210 -1.77 -7.55 21.06
N CYS A 211 -1.02 -7.12 20.03
CA CYS A 211 0.41 -7.38 19.89
C CYS A 211 1.29 -6.32 20.57
N GLY A 212 0.70 -5.35 21.29
CA GLY A 212 1.44 -4.26 21.92
C GLY A 212 2.03 -3.23 20.95
N LEU A 213 1.56 -3.19 19.70
CA LEU A 213 2.02 -2.26 18.66
C LEU A 213 1.30 -0.91 18.79
N VAL A 214 1.49 -0.23 19.92
CA VAL A 214 0.94 1.11 20.16
C VAL A 214 1.79 2.15 19.44
N GLY A 215 1.14 3.18 18.86
CA GLY A 215 1.82 4.21 18.06
C GLY A 215 2.24 3.72 16.67
N TYR A 216 1.83 2.53 16.24
CA TYR A 216 2.19 1.97 14.94
C TYR A 216 1.31 2.51 13.80
N PHE A 217 0.02 2.71 14.03
CA PHE A 217 -0.96 3.11 13.00
C PHE A 217 -0.57 4.36 12.20
N PRO A 218 0.02 5.41 12.79
CA PRO A 218 0.47 6.57 12.01
C PRO A 218 1.41 6.24 10.86
N SER A 219 2.20 5.16 10.95
CA SER A 219 3.13 4.72 9.91
C SER A 219 2.43 4.50 8.56
N TYR A 220 1.19 4.05 8.56
CA TYR A 220 0.40 3.82 7.36
C TYR A 220 0.03 5.12 6.62
N ALA A 221 -0.46 6.13 7.34
CA ALA A 221 -0.80 7.43 6.74
C ALA A 221 0.47 8.19 6.33
N ILE A 222 1.53 8.16 7.16
CA ILE A 222 2.84 8.72 6.86
C ILE A 222 3.43 8.06 5.62
N GLY A 223 3.28 6.74 5.47
CA GLY A 223 3.69 5.99 4.28
C GLY A 223 3.03 6.52 3.01
N SER A 224 1.70 6.72 3.02
CA SER A 224 0.96 7.30 1.90
C SER A 224 1.42 8.74 1.58
N ALA A 225 1.70 9.54 2.61
CA ALA A 225 2.20 10.91 2.44
C ALA A 225 3.61 10.94 1.82
N TYR A 226 4.53 10.09 2.31
CA TYR A 226 5.85 9.93 1.70
C TYR A 226 5.77 9.44 0.26
N ALA A 227 4.96 8.42 -0.03
CA ALA A 227 4.76 7.90 -1.37
C ALA A 227 4.35 9.00 -2.36
N SER A 228 3.40 9.84 -1.98
CA SER A 228 2.91 10.95 -2.81
C SER A 228 3.97 12.05 -3.00
N GLN A 229 4.75 12.36 -1.96
CA GLN A 229 5.84 13.33 -2.04
C GLN A 229 6.98 12.82 -2.93
N ILE A 230 7.33 11.54 -2.82
CA ILE A 230 8.30 10.85 -3.68
C ILE A 230 7.80 10.86 -5.13
N TYR A 231 6.54 10.51 -5.37
CA TYR A 231 5.92 10.52 -6.69
C TYR A 231 5.95 11.90 -7.34
N ASN A 232 5.62 12.95 -6.58
CA ASN A 232 5.70 14.32 -7.08
C ASN A 232 7.12 14.70 -7.51
N THR A 233 8.13 14.17 -6.84
CA THR A 233 9.54 14.39 -7.23
C THR A 233 9.92 13.55 -8.46
N MET A 234 9.53 12.28 -8.50
CA MET A 234 9.77 11.39 -9.63
C MET A 234 9.20 11.94 -10.96
N LYS A 235 8.01 12.56 -10.90
CA LYS A 235 7.38 13.21 -12.07
C LYS A 235 8.20 14.37 -12.66
N LYS A 236 9.13 14.95 -11.91
CA LYS A 236 10.04 15.99 -12.43
C LYS A 236 11.18 15.40 -13.26
N ASP A 237 11.55 14.14 -12.99
CA ASP A 237 12.66 13.46 -13.68
C ASP A 237 12.19 12.75 -14.96
N PHE A 238 10.96 12.24 -14.98
CA PHE A 238 10.34 11.61 -16.16
C PHE A 238 8.82 11.49 -16.04
N ASP A 239 8.17 11.24 -17.19
CA ASP A 239 6.74 10.97 -17.29
C ASP A 239 6.47 9.53 -16.83
N VAL A 240 5.89 9.41 -15.61
CA VAL A 240 5.60 8.12 -14.96
C VAL A 240 4.48 7.38 -15.70
N ASP A 241 3.42 8.07 -16.13
CA ASP A 241 2.31 7.44 -16.84
C ASP A 241 2.78 6.84 -18.17
N LYS A 242 3.63 7.55 -18.90
CA LYS A 242 4.21 7.04 -20.13
C LYS A 242 5.16 5.87 -19.89
N ALA A 243 5.92 5.84 -18.79
CA ALA A 243 6.73 4.69 -18.41
C ALA A 243 5.85 3.47 -18.16
N LEU A 244 4.73 3.63 -17.44
CA LEU A 244 3.76 2.57 -17.19
C LEU A 244 3.11 2.05 -18.49
N GLU A 245 2.64 2.93 -19.37
CA GLU A 245 2.06 2.55 -20.67
C GLU A 245 3.05 1.79 -21.56
N ASN A 246 4.33 2.13 -21.47
CA ASN A 246 5.41 1.45 -22.22
C ASN A 246 5.91 0.18 -21.52
N GLN A 247 5.31 -0.24 -20.40
CA GLN A 247 5.73 -1.39 -19.58
C GLN A 247 7.16 -1.25 -19.02
N ASP A 248 7.65 -0.04 -18.87
CA ASP A 248 8.98 0.28 -18.34
C ASP A 248 8.93 0.51 -16.82
N ILE A 249 8.38 -0.50 -16.08
CA ILE A 249 8.33 -0.49 -14.62
C ILE A 249 9.74 -0.40 -14.02
N LYS A 250 10.71 -1.01 -14.70
CA LYS A 250 12.11 -1.00 -14.26
C LYS A 250 12.64 0.42 -14.05
N LYS A 251 12.23 1.37 -14.88
CA LYS A 251 12.63 2.77 -14.72
C LYS A 251 12.17 3.36 -13.40
N ILE A 252 10.97 2.98 -12.94
CA ILE A 252 10.40 3.41 -11.65
C ILE A 252 11.16 2.77 -10.50
N THR A 253 11.33 1.44 -10.54
CA THR A 253 12.01 0.69 -9.47
C THR A 253 13.50 1.01 -9.38
N ASP A 254 14.18 1.23 -10.51
CA ASP A 254 15.58 1.68 -10.54
C ASP A 254 15.73 3.08 -9.92
N TRP A 255 14.80 4.00 -10.20
CA TRP A 255 14.80 5.34 -9.61
C TRP A 255 14.64 5.26 -8.08
N LEU A 256 13.68 4.44 -7.60
CA LEU A 256 13.48 4.20 -6.17
C LEU A 256 14.73 3.55 -5.54
N GLY A 257 15.31 2.55 -6.22
CA GLY A 257 16.53 1.86 -5.81
C GLY A 257 17.70 2.82 -5.61
N GLU A 258 17.94 3.67 -6.61
CA GLU A 258 19.04 4.64 -6.59
C GLU A 258 18.83 5.75 -5.54
N LYS A 259 17.63 6.28 -5.45
CA LYS A 259 17.35 7.45 -4.62
C LYS A 259 17.05 7.11 -3.15
N ILE A 260 16.47 5.92 -2.89
CA ILE A 260 15.92 5.54 -1.57
C ILE A 260 16.46 4.20 -1.09
N HIS A 261 16.22 3.10 -1.83
CA HIS A 261 16.37 1.74 -1.33
C HIS A 261 17.81 1.39 -0.94
N LYS A 262 18.78 1.83 -1.72
CA LYS A 262 20.20 1.54 -1.49
C LYS A 262 20.71 1.96 -0.11
N TYR A 263 20.04 2.90 0.54
CA TYR A 263 20.48 3.37 1.85
C TYR A 263 20.13 2.42 3.00
N GLY A 264 19.16 1.51 2.82
CA GLY A 264 18.69 0.67 3.91
C GLY A 264 18.41 1.49 5.18
N ARG A 265 19.03 1.11 6.29
CA ARG A 265 19.04 1.86 7.55
C ARG A 265 20.29 2.73 7.76
N LEU A 266 21.13 2.88 6.75
CA LEU A 266 22.34 3.72 6.85
C LEU A 266 22.03 5.20 7.09
N LYS A 267 20.84 5.64 6.67
CA LYS A 267 20.37 7.03 6.80
C LYS A 267 19.00 7.06 7.45
N ASP A 268 18.77 8.12 8.23
CA ASP A 268 17.45 8.39 8.77
C ASP A 268 16.45 8.72 7.66
N THR A 269 15.20 8.30 7.85
CA THR A 269 14.12 8.54 6.89
C THR A 269 13.95 10.02 6.55
N ALA A 270 13.99 10.90 7.56
CA ALA A 270 13.88 12.34 7.34
C ALA A 270 15.02 12.87 6.45
N GLU A 271 16.25 12.37 6.64
CA GLU A 271 17.40 12.72 5.80
C GLU A 271 17.20 12.25 4.36
N ILE A 272 16.72 10.98 4.16
CA ILE A 272 16.46 10.43 2.83
C ILE A 272 15.39 11.27 2.12
N ILE A 273 14.25 11.51 2.76
CA ILE A 273 13.15 12.26 2.18
C ILE A 273 13.59 13.69 1.82
N LYS A 274 14.26 14.38 2.72
CA LYS A 274 14.76 15.74 2.46
C LYS A 274 15.78 15.77 1.31
N LYS A 275 16.67 14.77 1.24
CA LYS A 275 17.65 14.66 0.15
C LYS A 275 16.99 14.41 -1.20
N VAL A 276 15.97 13.55 -1.24
CA VAL A 276 15.29 13.13 -2.48
C VAL A 276 14.32 14.20 -2.96
N THR A 277 13.54 14.78 -2.05
CA THR A 277 12.42 15.66 -2.40
C THR A 277 12.72 17.15 -2.25
N GLY A 278 13.81 17.50 -1.54
CA GLY A 278 14.22 18.87 -1.25
C GLY A 278 13.63 19.45 0.04
N GLU A 279 12.71 18.75 0.68
CA GLU A 279 12.04 19.21 1.91
C GLU A 279 11.71 18.06 2.86
N GLU A 280 11.33 18.37 4.09
CA GLU A 280 10.83 17.41 5.07
C GLU A 280 9.44 16.91 4.68
N LEU A 281 8.86 15.98 5.47
CA LEU A 281 7.51 15.48 5.23
C LEU A 281 6.51 16.63 5.09
N ASN A 282 5.83 16.66 3.94
CA ASN A 282 4.81 17.65 3.65
C ASN A 282 3.53 16.93 3.16
N PRO A 283 2.49 16.80 4.00
CA PRO A 283 1.27 16.08 3.67
C PRO A 283 0.47 16.72 2.53
N LYS A 284 0.80 17.96 2.16
CA LYS A 284 0.15 18.64 1.03
C LYS A 284 0.26 17.84 -0.27
N TYR A 285 1.38 17.15 -0.52
CA TYR A 285 1.55 16.34 -1.72
C TYR A 285 0.56 15.17 -1.78
N TYR A 286 0.24 14.57 -0.65
CA TYR A 286 -0.76 13.51 -0.57
C TYR A 286 -2.18 14.04 -0.81
N ILE A 287 -2.51 15.17 -0.19
CA ILE A 287 -3.80 15.84 -0.38
C ILE A 287 -3.99 16.25 -1.85
N ASP A 288 -2.97 16.86 -2.46
CA ASP A 288 -3.02 17.29 -3.86
C ASP A 288 -3.14 16.08 -4.81
N TYR A 289 -2.39 15.01 -4.55
CA TYR A 289 -2.48 13.77 -5.30
C TYR A 289 -3.88 13.16 -5.26
N LEU A 290 -4.48 13.03 -4.07
CA LEU A 290 -5.83 12.51 -3.92
C LEU A 290 -6.86 13.38 -4.66
N LYS A 291 -6.78 14.71 -4.47
CA LYS A 291 -7.66 15.65 -5.18
C LYS A 291 -7.53 15.52 -6.69
N GLU A 292 -6.31 15.52 -7.22
CA GLU A 292 -6.07 15.40 -8.66
C GLU A 292 -6.62 14.08 -9.21
N LYS A 293 -6.32 12.95 -8.54
CA LYS A 293 -6.74 11.62 -8.97
C LYS A 293 -8.26 11.50 -8.98
N TYR A 294 -8.89 11.80 -7.85
CA TYR A 294 -10.32 11.54 -7.68
C TYR A 294 -11.21 12.59 -8.36
N SER A 295 -10.75 13.84 -8.50
CA SER A 295 -11.45 14.82 -9.35
C SER A 295 -11.51 14.37 -10.80
N LYS A 296 -10.44 13.74 -11.33
CA LYS A 296 -10.44 13.17 -12.69
C LYS A 296 -11.36 11.96 -12.82
N ILE A 297 -11.39 11.06 -11.82
CA ILE A 297 -12.19 9.83 -11.86
C ILE A 297 -13.69 10.14 -11.77
N TYR A 298 -14.05 11.09 -10.90
CA TYR A 298 -15.45 11.44 -10.63
C TYR A 298 -15.94 12.68 -11.41
N GLU A 299 -15.08 13.30 -12.23
CA GLU A 299 -15.40 14.44 -13.08
C GLU A 299 -15.95 15.66 -12.29
N ILE A 300 -15.31 15.97 -11.14
CA ILE A 300 -15.68 17.08 -10.23
C ILE A 300 -14.55 18.13 -10.10
#